data_525247504ba4f0f3ab9b929bda46eacb
#
_entry.id   525247504ba4f0f3ab9b929bda46eacb
#
_cell.length_a   1.000
_cell.length_b   1.000
_cell.length_c   1.000
_cell.angle_alpha   90.00
_cell.angle_beta   90.00
_cell.angle_gamma   90.00
#
_symmetry.space_group_name_H-M   'P 1'
#
loop_
_entity.id
_entity.type
_entity.pdbx_description
1 polymer ?
#
loop_
_entity_poly.entity_id
_entity_poly.type
_entity_poly.pdbx_seq_one_letter_code
_entity_poly.pdbx_strand_id
1 'polypeptide(L)'
;EDHFFVDEENNPVASIFSYAYFRSDVQDNSKRPILFIYNGGPGCASLWLHMGLFGPRIVKLDDELNLPTVPPFELEDNPHCLLDLCDLVFIDPVGTGLGRLIQEKARKEFYETHGDVRSVSKFIEQFLARYNRRNSPVLLAGESYGTARSALLAGELMGAGPEKADTMGISVSGIFLLGSYFIEKLPVEASATDLITMAATN
;
A
#
# COMPACT_ATOMS: atom_id res chain seq x y z
N GLU A 1 -7.39 -11.12 -3.06
CA GLU A 1 -8.29 -11.72 -2.06
C GLU A 1 -8.93 -10.65 -1.16
N ASP A 2 -10.11 -10.94 -0.61
CA ASP A 2 -10.79 -10.08 0.36
C ASP A 2 -10.34 -10.39 1.78
N HIS A 3 -10.17 -9.33 2.54
CA HIS A 3 -9.94 -9.35 3.98
C HIS A 3 -11.05 -8.57 4.66
N PHE A 4 -11.90 -9.25 5.44
CA PHE A 4 -13.07 -8.66 6.08
C PHE A 4 -12.77 -8.19 7.50
N PHE A 5 -13.29 -7.01 7.83
CA PHE A 5 -13.43 -6.51 9.19
C PHE A 5 -14.86 -6.78 9.66
N VAL A 6 -14.99 -7.19 10.91
CA VAL A 6 -16.28 -7.55 11.49
C VAL A 6 -16.56 -6.74 12.76
N ASP A 7 -17.85 -6.53 13.07
CA ASP A 7 -18.30 -5.95 14.33
C ASP A 7 -18.31 -6.99 15.47
N GLU A 8 -18.74 -6.58 16.66
CA GLU A 8 -18.81 -7.43 17.85
C GLU A 8 -19.76 -8.63 17.68
N GLU A 9 -20.71 -8.53 16.77
CA GLU A 9 -21.67 -9.59 16.43
C GLU A 9 -21.15 -10.47 15.27
N ASN A 10 -19.89 -10.27 14.83
CA ASN A 10 -19.25 -10.97 13.72
C ASN A 10 -19.89 -10.71 12.34
N ASN A 11 -20.58 -9.58 12.18
CA ASN A 11 -21.09 -9.16 10.87
C ASN A 11 -20.01 -8.36 10.12
N PRO A 12 -19.82 -8.56 8.81
CA PRO A 12 -18.85 -7.80 8.05
C PRO A 12 -19.25 -6.32 7.95
N VAL A 13 -18.30 -5.44 8.28
CA VAL A 13 -18.47 -3.97 8.25
C VAL A 13 -17.68 -3.31 7.13
N ALA A 14 -16.55 -3.89 6.74
CA ALA A 14 -15.70 -3.40 5.66
C ALA A 14 -14.82 -4.54 5.11
N SER A 15 -14.18 -4.31 3.95
CA SER A 15 -13.12 -5.18 3.45
C SER A 15 -12.00 -4.39 2.80
N ILE A 16 -10.78 -4.88 2.96
CA ILE A 16 -9.61 -4.57 2.13
C ILE A 16 -9.51 -5.65 1.06
N PHE A 17 -9.16 -5.28 -0.16
CA PHE A 17 -8.81 -6.23 -1.21
C PHE A 17 -7.31 -6.19 -1.49
N SER A 18 -6.72 -7.34 -1.83
CA SER A 18 -5.31 -7.41 -2.18
C SER A 18 -5.02 -8.32 -3.37
N TYR A 19 -3.98 -7.95 -4.13
CA TYR A 19 -3.37 -8.75 -5.17
C TYR A 19 -1.99 -9.17 -4.70
N ALA A 20 -1.73 -10.46 -4.58
CA ALA A 20 -0.45 -10.97 -4.09
C ALA A 20 0.25 -11.79 -5.18
N TYR A 21 1.54 -11.52 -5.37
CA TYR A 21 2.41 -12.23 -6.30
C TYR A 21 3.57 -12.87 -5.53
N PHE A 22 3.70 -14.17 -5.68
CA PHE A 22 4.76 -14.97 -5.06
C PHE A 22 5.56 -15.69 -6.14
N ARG A 23 6.85 -15.86 -5.91
CA ARG A 23 7.67 -16.71 -6.79
C ARG A 23 7.33 -18.18 -6.55
N SER A 24 7.00 -18.88 -7.63
CA SER A 24 6.64 -20.32 -7.57
C SER A 24 7.84 -21.24 -7.47
N ASP A 25 9.04 -20.78 -7.83
CA ASP A 25 10.29 -21.54 -7.82
C ASP A 25 11.07 -21.45 -6.49
N VAL A 26 10.57 -20.66 -5.52
CA VAL A 26 11.16 -20.53 -4.18
C VAL A 26 10.49 -21.54 -3.24
N GLN A 27 11.27 -22.50 -2.72
CA GLN A 27 10.76 -23.53 -1.82
C GLN A 27 10.47 -23.01 -0.40
N ASP A 28 11.36 -22.17 0.15
CA ASP A 28 11.18 -21.51 1.45
C ASP A 28 11.17 -20.00 1.26
N ASN A 29 9.99 -19.43 1.29
CA ASN A 29 9.77 -18.00 1.18
C ASN A 29 9.63 -17.29 2.54
N SER A 30 9.75 -18.01 3.67
CA SER A 30 9.51 -17.47 5.02
C SER A 30 10.45 -16.31 5.40
N LYS A 31 11.64 -16.25 4.78
CA LYS A 31 12.65 -15.20 4.97
C LYS A 31 12.77 -14.26 3.77
N ARG A 32 12.04 -14.52 2.71
CA ARG A 32 12.05 -13.67 1.52
C ARG A 32 11.40 -12.32 1.85
N PRO A 33 11.93 -11.18 1.39
CA PRO A 33 11.28 -9.88 1.60
C PRO A 33 9.87 -9.85 1.01
N ILE A 34 8.99 -9.10 1.63
CA ILE A 34 7.62 -8.86 1.15
C ILE A 34 7.37 -7.35 1.10
N LEU A 35 6.93 -6.86 -0.05
CA LEU A 35 6.65 -5.45 -0.30
C LEU A 35 5.14 -5.22 -0.35
N PHE A 36 4.62 -4.44 0.58
CA PHE A 36 3.24 -3.96 0.59
C PHE A 36 3.15 -2.63 -0.13
N ILE A 37 2.27 -2.54 -1.13
CA ILE A 37 2.21 -1.44 -2.11
C ILE A 37 0.80 -0.86 -2.11
N TYR A 38 0.68 0.45 -2.04
CA TYR A 38 -0.59 1.17 -2.08
C TYR A 38 -0.45 2.57 -2.63
N ASN A 39 -1.46 3.04 -3.37
CA ASN A 39 -1.57 4.42 -3.80
C ASN A 39 -2.10 5.31 -2.67
N GLY A 40 -2.17 6.58 -2.95
CA GLY A 40 -2.62 7.63 -2.05
C GLY A 40 -4.04 8.10 -2.31
N GLY A 41 -4.18 9.35 -2.64
CA GLY A 41 -5.44 10.06 -2.75
C GLY A 41 -5.66 10.99 -1.54
N PRO A 42 -6.22 10.55 -0.37
CA PRO A 42 -6.80 9.23 -0.08
C PRO A 42 -7.97 8.86 -1.00
N GLY A 43 -8.20 7.55 -1.17
CA GLY A 43 -9.31 7.05 -2.00
C GLY A 43 -8.88 6.43 -3.34
N CYS A 44 -7.59 6.37 -3.67
CA CYS A 44 -7.10 5.69 -4.86
C CYS A 44 -6.81 4.20 -4.60
N ALA A 45 -7.21 3.37 -5.56
CA ALA A 45 -6.83 1.97 -5.60
C ALA A 45 -5.35 1.79 -5.92
N SER A 46 -4.79 0.62 -5.60
CA SER A 46 -3.40 0.25 -5.92
C SER A 46 -3.13 0.09 -7.42
N LEU A 47 -4.15 0.22 -8.26
CA LEU A 47 -4.10 -0.02 -9.70
C LEU A 47 -2.95 0.71 -10.41
N TRP A 48 -2.68 1.97 -10.05
CA TRP A 48 -1.64 2.78 -10.70
C TRP A 48 -0.24 2.23 -10.46
N LEU A 49 0.08 1.85 -9.23
CA LEU A 49 1.35 1.21 -8.90
C LEU A 49 1.39 -0.24 -9.36
N HIS A 50 0.23 -0.93 -9.39
CA HIS A 50 0.12 -2.32 -9.82
C HIS A 50 0.35 -2.47 -11.33
N MET A 51 -0.47 -1.77 -12.14
CA MET A 51 -0.47 -1.93 -13.59
C MET A 51 0.42 -0.93 -14.32
N GLY A 52 0.98 0.04 -13.60
CA GLY A 52 1.82 1.10 -14.18
C GLY A 52 3.29 1.02 -13.78
N LEU A 53 3.65 0.30 -12.69
CA LEU A 53 5.03 0.35 -12.19
C LEU A 53 5.56 -1.00 -11.67
N PHE A 54 4.98 -1.56 -10.60
CA PHE A 54 5.57 -2.65 -9.83
C PHE A 54 5.05 -4.05 -10.19
N GLY A 55 3.88 -4.14 -10.82
CA GLY A 55 3.27 -5.41 -11.14
C GLY A 55 4.09 -6.22 -12.15
N PRO A 56 3.91 -7.55 -12.20
CA PRO A 56 4.60 -8.40 -13.16
C PRO A 56 4.17 -8.15 -14.61
N ARG A 57 2.99 -7.57 -14.79
CA ARG A 57 2.50 -7.07 -16.09
C ARG A 57 2.04 -5.63 -15.94
N ILE A 58 2.36 -4.82 -16.92
CA ILE A 58 2.01 -3.40 -16.97
C ILE A 58 1.23 -3.08 -18.25
N VAL A 59 0.52 -1.96 -18.20
CA VAL A 59 -0.17 -1.43 -19.39
C VAL A 59 0.89 -1.04 -20.43
N LYS A 60 0.71 -1.54 -21.65
CA LYS A 60 1.58 -1.20 -22.76
C LYS A 60 1.36 0.23 -23.21
N LEU A 61 2.42 0.99 -23.24
CA LEU A 61 2.47 2.37 -23.71
C LEU A 61 3.21 2.43 -25.05
N ASP A 62 3.02 3.50 -25.82
CA ASP A 62 3.84 3.80 -26.96
C ASP A 62 5.23 4.35 -26.58
N ASP A 63 6.09 4.59 -27.54
CA ASP A 63 7.45 5.13 -27.32
C ASP A 63 7.46 6.53 -26.68
N GLU A 64 6.35 7.25 -26.74
CA GLU A 64 6.14 8.56 -26.12
C GLU A 64 5.45 8.47 -24.74
N LEU A 65 5.27 7.24 -24.22
CA LEU A 65 4.59 6.91 -22.98
C LEU A 65 3.09 7.28 -22.94
N ASN A 66 2.43 7.32 -24.11
CA ASN A 66 1.00 7.53 -24.17
C ASN A 66 0.24 6.21 -24.16
N LEU A 67 -0.95 6.24 -23.59
CA LEU A 67 -1.92 5.16 -23.74
C LEU A 67 -2.51 5.18 -25.15
N PRO A 68 -2.81 4.02 -25.74
CA PRO A 68 -3.61 3.94 -26.96
C PRO A 68 -4.94 4.70 -26.75
N THR A 69 -5.33 5.49 -27.74
CA THR A 69 -6.58 6.28 -27.67
C THR A 69 -7.84 5.44 -27.88
N VAL A 70 -7.67 4.25 -28.42
CA VAL A 70 -8.77 3.29 -28.71
C VAL A 70 -8.36 1.87 -28.32
N PRO A 71 -9.31 1.02 -27.87
CA PRO A 71 -9.06 -0.37 -27.59
C PRO A 71 -8.65 -1.14 -28.86
N PRO A 72 -7.97 -2.31 -28.73
CA PRO A 72 -7.71 -3.00 -27.45
C PRO A 72 -6.56 -2.40 -26.66
N PHE A 73 -6.73 -2.34 -25.32
CA PHE A 73 -5.63 -2.02 -24.42
C PHE A 73 -4.86 -3.29 -24.10
N GLU A 74 -3.55 -3.26 -24.29
CA GLU A 74 -2.69 -4.41 -24.12
C GLU A 74 -1.90 -4.33 -22.82
N LEU A 75 -1.56 -5.50 -22.29
CA LEU A 75 -0.63 -5.66 -21.19
C LEU A 75 0.64 -6.33 -21.71
N GLU A 76 1.78 -5.88 -21.24
CA GLU A 76 3.08 -6.50 -21.50
C GLU A 76 3.76 -6.95 -20.21
N ASP A 77 4.75 -7.81 -20.32
CA ASP A 77 5.55 -8.23 -19.19
C ASP A 77 6.43 -7.07 -18.73
N ASN A 78 6.45 -6.83 -17.41
CA ASN A 78 7.23 -5.77 -16.83
C ASN A 78 8.69 -6.19 -16.65
N PRO A 79 9.64 -5.67 -17.44
CA PRO A 79 11.06 -6.04 -17.32
C PRO A 79 11.71 -5.51 -16.03
N HIS A 80 11.04 -4.59 -15.32
CA HIS A 80 11.50 -3.98 -14.08
C HIS A 80 10.71 -4.47 -12.85
N CYS A 81 9.97 -5.56 -12.99
CA CYS A 81 9.21 -6.14 -11.88
C CYS A 81 10.15 -6.57 -10.75
N LEU A 82 9.83 -6.19 -9.52
CA LEU A 82 10.61 -6.53 -8.33
C LEU A 82 10.39 -7.96 -7.83
N LEU A 83 9.59 -8.77 -8.53
CA LEU A 83 9.27 -10.13 -8.09
C LEU A 83 10.51 -11.05 -8.00
N ASP A 84 11.62 -10.69 -8.64
CA ASP A 84 12.89 -11.39 -8.47
C ASP A 84 13.53 -11.15 -7.09
N LEU A 85 13.27 -10.00 -6.47
CA LEU A 85 13.87 -9.58 -5.21
C LEU A 85 12.96 -9.82 -4.00
N CYS A 86 11.66 -9.58 -4.15
CA CYS A 86 10.67 -9.66 -3.08
C CYS A 86 9.31 -10.12 -3.61
N ASP A 87 8.46 -10.65 -2.71
CA ASP A 87 7.06 -10.87 -3.06
C ASP A 87 6.29 -9.56 -2.99
N LEU A 88 5.26 -9.42 -3.81
CA LEU A 88 4.53 -8.16 -3.99
C LEU A 88 3.09 -8.32 -3.50
N VAL A 89 2.61 -7.37 -2.70
CA VAL A 89 1.23 -7.32 -2.22
C VAL A 89 0.67 -5.92 -2.46
N PHE A 90 -0.21 -5.80 -3.45
CA PHE A 90 -0.92 -4.55 -3.74
C PHE A 90 -2.20 -4.49 -2.91
N ILE A 91 -2.40 -3.39 -2.21
CA ILE A 91 -3.50 -3.21 -1.28
C ILE A 91 -4.47 -2.16 -1.83
N ASP A 92 -5.73 -2.55 -1.94
CA ASP A 92 -6.86 -1.62 -2.10
C ASP A 92 -7.48 -1.38 -0.72
N PRO A 93 -7.18 -0.27 -0.04
CA PRO A 93 -7.79 0.08 1.24
C PRO A 93 -9.33 0.13 1.18
N VAL A 94 -9.97 0.16 2.34
CA VAL A 94 -11.44 0.25 2.44
C VAL A 94 -11.98 1.42 1.61
N GLY A 95 -12.96 1.12 0.74
CA GLY A 95 -13.60 2.11 -0.13
C GLY A 95 -12.79 2.48 -1.38
N THR A 96 -11.73 1.75 -1.70
CA THR A 96 -10.94 1.95 -2.93
C THR A 96 -10.91 0.66 -3.75
N GLY A 97 -10.85 0.78 -5.08
CA GLY A 97 -10.71 -0.37 -5.97
C GLY A 97 -11.75 -1.46 -5.71
N LEU A 98 -11.29 -2.62 -5.27
CA LEU A 98 -12.15 -3.73 -4.86
C LEU A 98 -12.38 -3.80 -3.34
N GLY A 99 -11.71 -2.98 -2.53
CA GLY A 99 -12.00 -2.80 -1.10
C GLY A 99 -13.38 -2.14 -0.89
N ARG A 100 -14.09 -2.52 0.15
CA ARG A 100 -15.49 -2.11 0.35
C ARG A 100 -15.74 -1.58 1.76
N LEU A 101 -16.50 -0.49 1.87
CA LEU A 101 -17.26 -0.16 3.07
C LEU A 101 -18.62 -0.86 2.96
N ILE A 102 -18.90 -1.80 3.85
CA ILE A 102 -20.11 -2.62 3.82
C ILE A 102 -21.22 -1.96 4.64
N GLN A 103 -20.87 -1.44 5.82
CA GLN A 103 -21.82 -0.77 6.70
C GLN A 103 -21.45 0.71 6.83
N GLU A 104 -22.36 1.60 6.43
CA GLU A 104 -22.12 3.05 6.43
C GLU A 104 -21.81 3.61 7.84
N LYS A 105 -22.36 2.99 8.90
CA LYS A 105 -22.06 3.38 10.29
C LYS A 105 -20.58 3.27 10.65
N ALA A 106 -19.82 2.41 9.96
CA ALA A 106 -18.39 2.19 10.18
C ALA A 106 -17.50 3.18 9.38
N ARG A 107 -18.07 4.05 8.53
CA ARG A 107 -17.33 4.99 7.66
C ARG A 107 -16.25 5.75 8.42
N LYS A 108 -16.59 6.31 9.56
CA LYS A 108 -15.67 7.12 10.36
C LYS A 108 -14.46 6.32 10.82
N GLU A 109 -14.67 5.06 11.17
CA GLU A 109 -13.62 4.15 11.63
C GLU A 109 -12.54 3.89 10.56
N PHE A 110 -12.92 3.86 9.26
CA PHE A 110 -11.99 3.52 8.18
C PHE A 110 -11.47 4.73 7.39
N TYR A 111 -12.19 5.87 7.39
CA TYR A 111 -11.83 7.02 6.55
C TYR A 111 -11.09 8.13 7.29
N GLU A 112 -10.96 8.04 8.61
CA GLU A 112 -10.03 8.88 9.35
C GLU A 112 -8.60 8.35 9.22
N THR A 113 -7.60 9.22 9.25
CA THR A 113 -6.19 8.86 9.05
C THR A 113 -5.74 7.70 9.95
N HIS A 114 -6.07 7.75 11.24
CA HIS A 114 -5.72 6.67 12.17
C HIS A 114 -6.49 5.38 11.90
N GLY A 115 -7.73 5.47 11.49
CA GLY A 115 -8.54 4.31 11.12
C GLY A 115 -8.05 3.62 9.85
N ASP A 116 -7.69 4.41 8.84
CA ASP A 116 -7.04 3.93 7.61
C ASP A 116 -5.74 3.16 7.95
N VAL A 117 -4.84 3.78 8.71
CA VAL A 117 -3.57 3.15 9.12
C VAL A 117 -3.81 1.88 9.93
N ARG A 118 -4.73 1.89 10.89
CA ARG A 118 -5.08 0.73 11.71
C ARG A 118 -5.64 -0.41 10.87
N SER A 119 -6.51 -0.12 9.90
CA SER A 119 -7.08 -1.14 9.03
C SER A 119 -6.02 -1.81 8.17
N VAL A 120 -5.11 -1.04 7.59
CA VAL A 120 -4.00 -1.56 6.77
C VAL A 120 -3.00 -2.32 7.64
N SER A 121 -2.71 -1.87 8.87
CA SER A 121 -1.79 -2.60 9.75
C SER A 121 -2.36 -3.96 10.20
N LYS A 122 -3.65 -4.02 10.54
CA LYS A 122 -4.35 -5.29 10.83
C LYS A 122 -4.35 -6.24 9.64
N PHE A 123 -4.59 -5.71 8.44
CA PHE A 123 -4.48 -6.49 7.21
C PHE A 123 -3.08 -7.09 7.06
N ILE A 124 -2.01 -6.29 7.19
CA ILE A 124 -0.62 -6.75 7.06
C ILE A 124 -0.33 -7.84 8.10
N GLU A 125 -0.69 -7.65 9.36
CA GLU A 125 -0.50 -8.64 10.42
C GLU A 125 -1.15 -9.99 10.07
N GLN A 126 -2.41 -9.95 9.66
CA GLN A 126 -3.17 -11.16 9.35
C GLN A 126 -2.66 -11.81 8.06
N PHE A 127 -2.25 -11.02 7.06
CA PHE A 127 -1.61 -11.51 5.85
C PHE A 127 -0.32 -12.27 6.18
N LEU A 128 0.57 -11.67 6.97
CA LEU A 128 1.82 -12.30 7.38
C LEU A 128 1.59 -13.59 8.19
N ALA A 129 0.57 -13.61 9.05
CA ALA A 129 0.18 -14.81 9.79
C ALA A 129 -0.35 -15.91 8.86
N ARG A 130 -1.27 -15.56 7.97
CA ARG A 130 -1.92 -16.49 7.03
C ARG A 130 -0.95 -17.18 6.10
N TYR A 131 0.04 -16.43 5.58
CA TYR A 131 1.05 -16.94 4.65
C TYR A 131 2.33 -17.41 5.32
N ASN A 132 2.36 -17.50 6.67
CA ASN A 132 3.55 -17.91 7.46
C ASN A 132 4.78 -17.03 7.16
N ARG A 133 4.56 -15.70 7.06
CA ARG A 133 5.58 -14.72 6.66
C ARG A 133 5.99 -13.76 7.79
N ARG A 134 5.72 -14.11 9.06
CA ARG A 134 6.06 -13.25 10.22
C ARG A 134 7.56 -12.97 10.36
N ASN A 135 8.41 -13.84 9.82
CA ASN A 135 9.88 -13.67 9.82
C ASN A 135 10.43 -13.00 8.56
N SER A 136 9.57 -12.65 7.60
CA SER A 136 9.99 -11.98 6.37
C SER A 136 10.33 -10.52 6.65
N PRO A 137 11.38 -9.97 6.02
CA PRO A 137 11.60 -8.51 5.99
C PRO A 137 10.40 -7.82 5.34
N VAL A 138 9.76 -6.90 6.07
CA VAL A 138 8.60 -6.15 5.60
C VAL A 138 9.06 -4.84 5.01
N LEU A 139 8.64 -4.57 3.78
CA LEU A 139 8.88 -3.34 3.05
C LEU A 139 7.53 -2.67 2.74
N LEU A 140 7.49 -1.35 2.76
CA LEU A 140 6.31 -0.55 2.42
C LEU A 140 6.61 0.34 1.21
N ALA A 141 5.67 0.46 0.28
CA ALA A 141 5.75 1.40 -0.84
C ALA A 141 4.44 2.18 -0.95
N GLY A 142 4.51 3.48 -0.71
CA GLY A 142 3.36 4.38 -0.79
C GLY A 142 3.58 5.53 -1.76
N GLU A 143 2.56 5.87 -2.52
CA GLU A 143 2.56 7.02 -3.43
C GLU A 143 1.66 8.11 -2.87
N SER A 144 2.08 9.40 -3.01
CA SER A 144 1.31 10.58 -2.59
C SER A 144 0.88 10.50 -1.12
N TYR A 145 -0.43 10.55 -0.78
CA TYR A 145 -0.92 10.30 0.58
C TYR A 145 -0.44 8.95 1.16
N GLY A 146 -0.19 7.96 0.31
CA GLY A 146 0.42 6.68 0.72
C GLY A 146 1.78 6.84 1.39
N THR A 147 2.51 7.94 1.17
CA THR A 147 3.77 8.23 1.86
C THR A 147 3.54 8.58 3.33
N ALA A 148 2.54 9.42 3.62
CA ALA A 148 2.12 9.72 4.98
C ALA A 148 1.58 8.45 5.67
N ARG A 149 0.76 7.66 4.96
CA ARG A 149 0.31 6.34 5.44
C ARG A 149 1.50 5.46 5.79
N SER A 150 2.53 5.36 4.95
CA SER A 150 3.71 4.52 5.20
C SER A 150 4.45 4.92 6.48
N ALA A 151 4.62 6.21 6.73
CA ALA A 151 5.27 6.70 7.94
C ALA A 151 4.51 6.33 9.21
N LEU A 152 3.19 6.55 9.22
CA LEU A 152 2.31 6.20 10.34
C LEU A 152 2.22 4.69 10.53
N LEU A 153 2.08 3.94 9.43
CA LEU A 153 1.98 2.49 9.42
C LEU A 153 3.25 1.82 9.96
N ALA A 154 4.44 2.34 9.63
CA ALA A 154 5.68 1.85 10.19
C ALA A 154 5.71 2.02 11.72
N GLY A 155 5.25 3.16 12.23
CA GLY A 155 5.11 3.38 13.68
C GLY A 155 4.13 2.40 14.31
N GLU A 156 2.96 2.21 13.72
CA GLU A 156 1.92 1.30 14.22
C GLU A 156 2.42 -0.16 14.26
N LEU A 157 3.00 -0.65 13.16
CA LEU A 157 3.52 -2.02 13.04
C LEU A 157 4.65 -2.31 14.04
N MET A 158 5.53 -1.33 14.29
CA MET A 158 6.64 -1.46 15.24
C MET A 158 6.23 -1.20 16.71
N GLY A 159 4.97 -0.87 16.98
CA GLY A 159 4.47 -0.66 18.33
C GLY A 159 4.71 0.74 18.89
N ALA A 160 4.99 1.72 18.03
CA ALA A 160 5.09 3.13 18.40
C ALA A 160 3.78 3.91 18.23
N GLY A 161 2.69 3.21 17.85
CA GLY A 161 1.36 3.79 17.67
C GLY A 161 0.77 4.36 18.97
N PRO A 162 -0.27 5.22 18.87
CA PRO A 162 -0.87 5.87 20.04
C PRO A 162 -1.54 4.88 21.01
N GLU A 163 -1.94 3.72 20.54
CA GLU A 163 -2.53 2.65 21.34
C GLU A 163 -1.48 1.57 21.64
N LYS A 164 -0.67 1.79 22.67
CA LYS A 164 0.41 0.88 23.09
C LYS A 164 -0.03 -0.56 23.44
N ALA A 165 -1.33 -0.83 23.49
CA ALA A 165 -1.86 -2.14 23.86
C ALA A 165 -1.77 -3.19 22.73
N ASP A 166 -1.71 -2.75 21.48
CA ASP A 166 -1.73 -3.63 20.29
C ASP A 166 -0.39 -3.59 19.55
N THR A 167 0.72 -3.75 20.27
CA THR A 167 2.04 -3.83 19.63
C THR A 167 2.13 -5.09 18.76
N MET A 168 2.05 -4.91 17.46
CA MET A 168 2.13 -6.04 16.52
C MET A 168 3.53 -6.66 16.45
N GLY A 169 4.56 -5.89 16.84
CA GLY A 169 5.94 -6.37 16.87
C GLY A 169 6.49 -6.73 15.47
N ILE A 170 5.94 -6.11 14.42
CA ILE A 170 6.35 -6.31 13.05
C ILE A 170 7.44 -5.30 12.71
N SER A 171 8.65 -5.78 12.42
CA SER A 171 9.77 -4.91 12.02
C SER A 171 9.63 -4.50 10.57
N VAL A 172 9.56 -3.19 10.31
CA VAL A 172 9.61 -2.61 8.97
C VAL A 172 11.06 -2.40 8.58
N SER A 173 11.50 -3.10 7.53
CA SER A 173 12.90 -3.09 7.05
C SER A 173 13.22 -1.96 6.09
N GLY A 174 12.22 -1.35 5.47
CA GLY A 174 12.40 -0.22 4.56
C GLY A 174 11.08 0.35 4.07
N ILE A 175 11.14 1.62 3.62
CA ILE A 175 9.98 2.36 3.12
C ILE A 175 10.39 3.04 1.81
N PHE A 176 9.58 2.89 0.77
CA PHE A 176 9.68 3.60 -0.50
C PHE A 176 8.60 4.70 -0.52
N LEU A 177 9.03 5.94 -0.62
CA LEU A 177 8.17 7.12 -0.66
C LEU A 177 8.16 7.70 -2.09
N LEU A 178 7.05 7.50 -2.80
CA LEU A 178 6.89 7.97 -4.18
C LEU A 178 6.01 9.22 -4.20
N GLY A 179 6.54 10.34 -4.72
CA GLY A 179 5.81 11.59 -4.76
C GLY A 179 5.35 12.03 -3.37
N SER A 180 6.31 12.21 -2.44
CA SER A 180 6.03 12.45 -1.02
C SER A 180 5.08 13.61 -0.79
N TYR A 181 4.04 13.36 -0.02
CA TYR A 181 3.07 14.34 0.44
C TYR A 181 3.09 14.44 1.96
N PHE A 182 3.65 15.52 2.46
CA PHE A 182 3.63 15.85 3.89
C PHE A 182 2.70 17.05 4.09
N ILE A 183 1.66 16.88 4.90
CA ILE A 183 0.76 17.96 5.28
C ILE A 183 1.47 18.77 6.36
N GLU A 184 2.44 19.56 5.99
CA GLU A 184 2.90 20.63 6.84
C GLU A 184 2.27 21.92 6.33
N LYS A 185 1.55 22.63 7.19
CA LYS A 185 1.27 24.04 6.96
C LYS A 185 2.61 24.78 7.13
N LEU A 186 3.45 24.69 6.09
CA LEU A 186 4.66 25.49 6.05
C LEU A 186 4.24 26.98 6.12
N PRO A 187 4.86 27.78 6.99
CA PRO A 187 4.72 29.22 6.92
C PRO A 187 5.08 29.67 5.51
N VAL A 188 4.45 30.70 5.00
CA VAL A 188 4.66 31.26 3.63
C VAL A 188 6.14 31.54 3.33
N GLU A 189 6.98 31.59 4.34
CA GLU A 189 8.44 31.82 4.26
C GLU A 189 9.28 30.54 3.99
N ALA A 190 8.68 29.37 3.98
CA ALA A 190 9.41 28.09 3.77
C ALA A 190 9.56 27.69 2.28
N SER A 191 9.25 28.60 1.37
CA SER A 191 9.19 28.37 -0.08
C SER A 191 10.49 27.84 -0.74
N ALA A 192 11.66 28.03 -0.13
CA ALA A 192 12.92 27.59 -0.71
C ALA A 192 13.12 26.06 -0.61
N THR A 193 12.66 25.44 0.48
CA THR A 193 12.73 24.00 0.67
C THR A 193 11.71 23.27 -0.21
N ASP A 194 10.53 23.86 -0.39
CA ASP A 194 9.49 23.33 -1.29
C ASP A 194 9.95 23.34 -2.74
N LEU A 195 10.64 24.42 -3.18
CA LEU A 195 11.22 24.51 -4.52
C LEU A 195 12.28 23.46 -4.78
N ILE A 196 13.12 23.15 -3.79
CA ILE A 196 14.15 22.10 -3.89
C ILE A 196 13.49 20.72 -3.98
N THR A 197 12.44 20.46 -3.18
CA THR A 197 11.71 19.20 -3.21
C THR A 197 10.97 19.02 -4.54
N MET A 198 10.32 20.06 -5.05
CA MET A 198 9.68 20.04 -6.37
C MET A 198 10.68 19.86 -7.52
N ALA A 199 11.87 20.45 -7.43
CA ALA A 199 12.91 20.31 -8.45
C ALA A 199 13.58 18.92 -8.44
N ALA A 200 13.56 18.20 -7.32
CA ALA A 200 14.09 16.85 -7.20
C ALA A 200 13.10 15.76 -7.64
N THR A 201 11.84 16.11 -7.88
CA THR A 201 10.75 15.17 -8.28
C THR A 201 10.35 15.28 -9.75
N ASN A 202 11.02 16.14 -10.55
CA ASN A 202 10.82 16.25 -12.00
C ASN A 202 11.99 15.65 -12.78
#